data_4925a5ca385ff4792fe281f0adfdebf2
#
_entry.id   4925a5ca385ff4792fe281f0adfdebf2
#
_cell.length_a   1.000
_cell.length_b   1.000
_cell.length_c   1.000
_cell.angle_alpha   90.00
_cell.angle_beta   90.00
_cell.angle_gamma   90.00
#
_symmetry.space_group_name_H-M   'P 1'
#
loop_
_entity.id
_entity.type
_entity.pdbx_description
1 polymer ?
#
loop_
_entity_poly.entity_id
_entity_poly.type
_entity_poly.pdbx_seq_one_letter_code
_entity_poly.pdbx_strand_id
1 'polypeptide(L)'
;IELRLEAHQGSQLRPHSIRKLNEGISMKLVKCIIRPNRLEEVREALSKLNVSGMTVLEVRGHGRQKGHKAIYRGREYSVTLLPKMMIEMVLPDDLVDEVLKVITDTARTGEIGDGRIFVLPVEQGYNIRTGEKDVT
;
A
#
# COMPACT_ATOMS: atom_id res chain seq x y z
N ILE A 1 44.27 -17.73 3.79
CA ILE A 1 44.08 -18.72 2.70
C ILE A 1 42.90 -19.63 3.07
N GLU A 2 42.85 -20.09 4.25
CA GLU A 2 41.75 -20.93 4.75
C GLU A 2 40.43 -20.18 4.79
N LEU A 3 40.47 -18.93 5.12
CA LEU A 3 39.27 -18.06 5.07
C LEU A 3 38.64 -17.99 3.69
N ARG A 4 39.45 -18.14 2.65
CA ARG A 4 38.93 -18.17 1.27
C ARG A 4 38.14 -19.43 0.97
N LEU A 5 38.51 -20.52 1.59
CA LEU A 5 37.80 -21.80 1.42
C LEU A 5 36.44 -21.76 2.10
N GLU A 6 36.38 -21.15 3.25
CA GLU A 6 35.13 -20.97 3.97
C GLU A 6 34.16 -20.05 3.23
N ALA A 7 34.69 -18.96 2.69
CA ALA A 7 33.92 -18.08 1.85
C ALA A 7 33.41 -18.81 0.59
N HIS A 8 34.18 -19.74 0.09
CA HIS A 8 33.77 -20.54 -1.05
C HIS A 8 32.62 -21.49 -0.71
N GLN A 9 32.58 -21.98 0.51
CA GLN A 9 31.47 -22.82 0.95
C GLN A 9 30.17 -22.03 1.03
N GLY A 10 30.24 -20.75 1.32
CA GLY A 10 29.09 -19.85 1.27
C GLY A 10 28.48 -19.74 -0.11
N SER A 11 29.24 -20.07 -1.15
CA SER A 11 28.76 -20.03 -2.54
C SER A 11 27.76 -21.12 -2.88
N GLN A 12 27.50 -22.06 -1.98
CA GLN A 12 26.44 -23.06 -2.17
C GLN A 12 25.03 -22.48 -2.09
N LEU A 13 24.90 -21.28 -1.53
CA LEU A 13 23.62 -20.58 -1.55
C LEU A 13 23.27 -20.19 -2.97
N ARG A 14 22.00 -20.34 -3.32
CA ARG A 14 21.52 -19.92 -4.63
C ARG A 14 21.75 -18.42 -4.81
N PRO A 15 22.16 -17.97 -6.01
CA PRO A 15 22.42 -16.54 -6.24
C PRO A 15 21.28 -15.63 -5.82
N HIS A 16 20.03 -16.07 -6.00
CA HIS A 16 18.85 -15.33 -5.56
C HIS A 16 18.79 -15.17 -4.04
N SER A 17 19.13 -16.22 -3.30
CA SER A 17 19.13 -16.18 -1.83
C SER A 17 20.21 -15.25 -1.28
N ILE A 18 21.41 -15.30 -1.88
CA ILE A 18 22.51 -14.41 -1.53
C ILE A 18 22.13 -12.95 -1.76
N ARG A 19 21.55 -12.68 -2.92
CA ARG A 19 21.10 -11.34 -3.29
C ARG A 19 20.10 -10.80 -2.30
N LYS A 20 19.11 -11.61 -1.91
CA LYS A 20 18.09 -11.24 -0.95
C LYS A 20 18.67 -10.92 0.44
N LEU A 21 19.69 -11.68 0.88
CA LEU A 21 20.38 -11.42 2.14
C LEU A 21 21.16 -10.11 2.10
N ASN A 22 21.78 -9.78 0.96
CA ASN A 22 22.61 -8.59 0.81
C ASN A 22 21.77 -7.32 0.59
N GLU A 23 20.60 -7.44 -0.05
CA GLU A 23 19.74 -6.32 -0.39
C GLU A 23 18.62 -6.06 0.62
N GLY A 24 18.47 -6.95 1.61
CA GLY A 24 17.37 -6.90 2.56
C GLY A 24 16.07 -7.47 1.98
N ILE A 25 14.97 -7.20 2.68
CA ILE A 25 13.64 -7.69 2.29
C ILE A 25 13.05 -6.71 1.27
N SER A 26 12.58 -7.26 0.14
CA SER A 26 11.87 -6.48 -0.87
C SER A 26 10.51 -6.03 -0.34
N MET A 27 10.20 -4.78 -0.52
CA MET A 27 9.00 -4.13 -0.01
C MET A 27 8.20 -3.48 -1.14
N LYS A 28 6.91 -3.37 -0.92
CA LYS A 28 6.00 -2.66 -1.83
C LYS A 28 5.25 -1.57 -1.08
N LEU A 29 5.00 -0.47 -1.78
CA LEU A 29 4.04 0.53 -1.36
C LEU A 29 2.68 0.15 -1.93
N VAL A 30 1.72 -0.10 -1.05
CA VAL A 30 0.33 -0.30 -1.44
C VAL A 30 -0.40 1.01 -1.17
N LYS A 31 -0.99 1.54 -2.23
CA LYS A 31 -1.78 2.76 -2.19
C LYS A 31 -3.20 2.40 -2.59
N CYS A 32 -4.17 2.61 -1.72
CA CYS A 32 -5.55 2.35 -2.05
C CYS A 32 -6.43 3.58 -1.83
N ILE A 33 -7.34 3.80 -2.76
CA ILE A 33 -8.30 4.90 -2.72
C ILE A 33 -9.67 4.24 -2.61
N ILE A 34 -10.39 4.55 -1.54
CA ILE A 34 -11.65 3.90 -1.19
C ILE A 34 -12.73 4.93 -0.85
N ARG A 35 -13.96 4.46 -0.76
CA ARG A 35 -15.07 5.27 -0.25
C ARG A 35 -14.79 5.64 1.21
N PRO A 36 -15.10 6.88 1.64
CA PRO A 36 -14.88 7.27 3.04
C PRO A 36 -15.61 6.37 4.05
N ASN A 37 -16.81 5.91 3.72
CA ASN A 37 -17.61 5.07 4.62
C ASN A 37 -17.09 3.64 4.76
N ARG A 38 -16.03 3.28 4.02
CA ARG A 38 -15.38 1.95 4.14
C ARG A 38 -14.09 1.99 4.95
N LEU A 39 -13.62 3.17 5.32
CA LEU A 39 -12.32 3.32 5.98
C LEU A 39 -12.20 2.49 7.26
N GLU A 40 -13.18 2.61 8.16
CA GLU A 40 -13.10 1.92 9.45
C GLU A 40 -13.12 0.40 9.31
N GLU A 41 -13.94 -0.13 8.43
CA GLU A 41 -14.01 -1.56 8.16
C GLU A 41 -12.70 -2.08 7.57
N VAL A 42 -12.11 -1.34 6.63
CA VAL A 42 -10.82 -1.71 6.03
C VAL A 42 -9.70 -1.64 7.06
N ARG A 43 -9.66 -0.57 7.86
CA ARG A 43 -8.65 -0.41 8.91
C ARG A 43 -8.72 -1.54 9.93
N GLU A 44 -9.92 -1.89 10.35
CA GLU A 44 -10.14 -2.99 11.29
C GLU A 44 -9.70 -4.34 10.69
N ALA A 45 -10.06 -4.60 9.45
CA ALA A 45 -9.67 -5.83 8.76
C ALA A 45 -8.14 -5.92 8.60
N LEU A 46 -7.47 -4.81 8.28
CA LEU A 46 -6.02 -4.77 8.14
C LEU A 46 -5.30 -4.93 9.49
N SER A 47 -5.91 -4.50 10.57
CA SER A 47 -5.32 -4.67 11.91
C SER A 47 -5.17 -6.12 12.33
N LYS A 48 -5.92 -7.03 11.71
CA LYS A 48 -5.84 -8.48 11.96
C LYS A 48 -4.69 -9.14 11.21
N LEU A 49 -4.06 -8.42 10.29
CA LEU A 49 -2.88 -8.86 9.57
C LEU A 49 -1.64 -8.19 10.19
N ASN A 50 -0.45 -8.63 9.79
CA ASN A 50 0.80 -8.04 10.28
C ASN A 50 1.15 -6.75 9.53
N VAL A 51 0.20 -5.84 9.43
CA VAL A 51 0.42 -4.50 8.87
C VAL A 51 0.88 -3.59 10.00
N SER A 52 2.15 -3.25 10.01
CA SER A 52 2.78 -2.51 11.11
C SER A 52 2.48 -1.02 11.12
N GLY A 53 2.08 -0.48 9.99
CA GLY A 53 1.75 0.93 9.91
C GLY A 53 0.97 1.26 8.66
N MET A 54 0.14 2.28 8.76
CA MET A 54 -0.57 2.84 7.62
C MET A 54 -0.71 4.35 7.77
N THR A 55 -0.71 5.04 6.64
CA THR A 55 -0.98 6.46 6.57
C THR A 55 -2.31 6.67 5.89
N VAL A 56 -3.16 7.50 6.46
CA VAL A 56 -4.49 7.79 5.93
C VAL A 56 -4.56 9.26 5.56
N LEU A 57 -5.05 9.53 4.35
CA LEU A 57 -5.21 10.89 3.83
C LEU A 57 -6.64 11.08 3.32
N GLU A 58 -7.20 12.24 3.60
CA GLU A 58 -8.43 12.67 2.96
C GLU A 58 -8.07 13.26 1.60
N VAL A 59 -8.70 12.74 0.55
CA VAL A 59 -8.44 13.17 -0.82
C VAL A 59 -9.75 13.40 -1.55
N ARG A 60 -9.67 14.06 -2.70
CA ARG A 60 -10.80 14.22 -3.60
C ARG A 60 -10.43 13.62 -4.95
N GLY A 61 -11.35 12.89 -5.52
CA GLY A 61 -11.12 12.20 -6.76
C GLY A 61 -12.20 12.45 -7.80
N HIS A 62 -11.76 12.40 -9.05
CA HIS A 62 -12.64 12.41 -10.20
C HIS A 62 -12.41 11.12 -10.97
N GLY A 63 -13.49 10.41 -11.27
CA GLY A 63 -13.42 9.14 -11.98
C GLY A 63 -14.75 8.83 -12.65
N ARG A 64 -15.07 7.55 -12.75
CA ARG A 64 -16.30 7.09 -13.38
C ARG A 64 -17.54 7.32 -12.53
N GLN A 65 -17.38 7.46 -11.22
CA GLN A 65 -18.50 7.76 -10.33
C GLN A 65 -19.02 9.16 -10.66
N LYS A 66 -20.33 9.26 -10.94
CA LYS A 66 -20.94 10.56 -11.20
C LYS A 66 -20.97 11.39 -9.94
N GLY A 67 -20.57 12.65 -10.06
CA GLY A 67 -20.77 13.63 -9.02
C GLY A 67 -22.25 13.91 -8.81
N HIS A 68 -22.58 14.57 -7.73
CA HIS A 68 -23.92 15.03 -7.46
C HIS A 68 -24.04 16.52 -7.77
N LYS A 69 -25.28 16.97 -7.99
CA LYS A 69 -25.56 18.38 -8.22
C LYS A 69 -25.82 19.08 -6.89
N ALA A 70 -25.33 20.29 -6.80
CA ALA A 70 -25.55 21.16 -5.65
C ALA A 70 -26.18 22.47 -6.11
N ILE A 71 -26.94 23.12 -5.23
CA ILE A 71 -27.55 24.43 -5.49
C ILE A 71 -26.89 25.45 -4.57
N TYR A 72 -26.36 26.51 -5.18
CA TYR A 72 -25.78 27.62 -4.43
C TYR A 72 -26.25 28.92 -5.04
N ARG A 73 -26.87 29.78 -4.25
CA ARG A 73 -27.45 31.05 -4.70
C ARG A 73 -28.40 30.91 -5.87
N GLY A 74 -29.21 29.82 -5.88
CA GLY A 74 -30.17 29.53 -6.94
C GLY A 74 -29.59 28.98 -8.23
N ARG A 75 -28.27 28.72 -8.26
CA ARG A 75 -27.61 28.09 -9.41
C ARG A 75 -27.26 26.64 -9.10
N GLU A 76 -27.55 25.77 -10.05
CA GLU A 76 -27.20 24.38 -10.02
C GLU A 76 -25.80 24.17 -10.61
N TYR A 77 -24.95 23.39 -9.96
CA TYR A 77 -23.65 23.00 -10.47
C TYR A 77 -23.31 21.59 -10.08
N SER A 78 -22.46 20.94 -10.87
CA SER A 78 -22.03 19.57 -10.63
C SER A 78 -20.85 19.52 -9.68
N VAL A 79 -20.90 18.61 -8.70
CA VAL A 79 -19.76 18.28 -7.86
C VAL A 79 -18.98 17.18 -8.58
N THR A 80 -17.79 17.51 -9.10
CA THR A 80 -16.98 16.59 -9.91
C THR A 80 -15.87 15.93 -9.12
N LEU A 81 -15.40 16.57 -8.03
CA LEU A 81 -14.39 16.03 -7.15
C LEU A 81 -15.05 15.50 -5.87
N LEU A 82 -15.14 14.19 -5.79
CA LEU A 82 -15.79 13.51 -4.67
C LEU A 82 -14.79 13.19 -3.57
N PRO A 83 -15.21 13.28 -2.30
CA PRO A 83 -14.35 12.88 -1.20
C PRO A 83 -14.05 11.38 -1.26
N LYS A 84 -12.79 11.05 -1.05
CA LYS A 84 -12.28 9.68 -0.96
C LYS A 84 -11.27 9.62 0.18
N MET A 85 -10.95 8.41 0.60
CA MET A 85 -9.87 8.17 1.55
C MET A 85 -8.74 7.43 0.84
N MET A 86 -7.53 7.87 1.07
CA MET A 86 -6.34 7.17 0.57
C MET A 86 -5.62 6.53 1.75
N ILE A 87 -5.32 5.25 1.62
CA ILE A 87 -4.52 4.52 2.60
C ILE A 87 -3.22 4.12 1.91
N GLU A 88 -2.10 4.42 2.55
CA GLU A 88 -0.78 4.01 2.10
C GLU A 88 -0.12 3.14 3.16
N MET A 89 0.51 2.07 2.72
CA MET A 89 1.27 1.19 3.59
C MET A 89 2.43 0.57 2.84
N VAL A 90 3.53 0.35 3.54
CA VAL A 90 4.69 -0.34 3.00
C VAL A 90 4.72 -1.74 3.57
N LEU A 91 4.74 -2.74 2.70
CA LEU A 91 4.56 -4.14 3.07
C LEU A 91 5.66 -5.01 2.47
N PRO A 92 6.07 -6.09 3.17
CA PRO A 92 6.87 -7.11 2.54
C PRO A 92 6.14 -7.73 1.35
N ASP A 93 6.87 -8.13 0.33
CA ASP A 93 6.28 -8.71 -0.89
C ASP A 93 5.33 -9.86 -0.60
N ASP A 94 5.66 -10.72 0.36
CA ASP A 94 4.87 -11.91 0.70
C ASP A 94 3.54 -11.60 1.39
N LEU A 95 3.36 -10.38 1.89
CA LEU A 95 2.11 -9.96 2.53
C LEU A 95 1.15 -9.26 1.56
N VAL A 96 1.63 -8.84 0.41
CA VAL A 96 0.87 -7.99 -0.51
C VAL A 96 -0.43 -8.65 -0.97
N ASP A 97 -0.38 -9.88 -1.47
CA ASP A 97 -1.55 -10.55 -2.03
C ASP A 97 -2.68 -10.71 -1.01
N GLU A 98 -2.34 -11.07 0.21
CA GLU A 98 -3.32 -11.20 1.29
C GLU A 98 -3.96 -9.85 1.63
N VAL A 99 -3.16 -8.80 1.70
CA VAL A 99 -3.65 -7.43 1.96
C VAL A 99 -4.57 -6.96 0.85
N LEU A 100 -4.19 -7.17 -0.43
CA LEU A 100 -5.02 -6.79 -1.56
C LEU A 100 -6.39 -7.49 -1.53
N LYS A 101 -6.39 -8.76 -1.19
CA LYS A 101 -7.64 -9.53 -1.07
C LYS A 101 -8.53 -8.97 0.04
N VAL A 102 -7.97 -8.71 1.19
CA VAL A 102 -8.71 -8.19 2.34
C VAL A 102 -9.29 -6.81 2.04
N ILE A 103 -8.53 -5.92 1.44
CA ILE A 103 -9.01 -4.58 1.06
C ILE A 103 -10.14 -4.70 0.03
N THR A 104 -9.95 -5.51 -1.00
CA THR A 104 -10.94 -5.68 -2.04
C THR A 104 -12.25 -6.23 -1.48
N ASP A 105 -12.18 -7.28 -0.68
CA ASP A 105 -13.37 -7.90 -0.10
C ASP A 105 -14.11 -6.96 0.86
N THR A 106 -13.37 -6.13 1.60
CA THR A 106 -13.94 -5.24 2.61
C THR A 106 -14.48 -3.94 2.00
N ALA A 107 -13.76 -3.36 1.03
CA ALA A 107 -14.12 -2.05 0.47
C ALA A 107 -15.13 -2.14 -0.67
N ARG A 108 -15.33 -3.31 -1.26
CA ARG A 108 -16.20 -3.48 -2.43
C ARG A 108 -17.66 -3.27 -2.07
N THR A 109 -18.37 -2.47 -2.87
CA THR A 109 -19.83 -2.40 -2.88
C THR A 109 -20.43 -3.02 -4.14
N GLY A 110 -19.65 -3.12 -5.23
CA GLY A 110 -20.09 -3.54 -6.55
C GLY A 110 -20.48 -2.37 -7.44
N GLU A 111 -20.53 -1.16 -6.90
CA GLU A 111 -20.89 0.04 -7.63
C GLU A 111 -19.66 0.76 -8.18
N ILE A 112 -19.85 1.53 -9.24
CA ILE A 112 -18.82 2.42 -9.77
C ILE A 112 -18.43 3.42 -8.67
N GLY A 113 -17.14 3.62 -8.47
CA GLY A 113 -16.63 4.50 -7.43
C GLY A 113 -16.08 3.79 -6.21
N ASP A 114 -16.01 2.47 -6.24
CA ASP A 114 -15.44 1.67 -5.15
C ASP A 114 -13.96 1.99 -4.90
N GLY A 115 -13.25 2.41 -5.93
CA GLY A 115 -11.87 2.83 -5.81
C GLY A 115 -10.88 1.94 -6.53
N ARG A 116 -9.62 2.12 -6.19
CA ARG A 116 -8.50 1.40 -6.82
C ARG A 116 -7.39 1.13 -5.84
N ILE A 117 -6.62 0.11 -6.15
CA ILE A 117 -5.40 -0.24 -5.42
C ILE A 117 -4.25 -0.23 -6.41
N PHE A 118 -3.15 0.43 -6.01
CA PHE A 118 -1.90 0.44 -6.77
C PHE A 118 -0.80 -0.15 -5.92
N VAL A 119 0.07 -0.92 -6.55
CA VAL A 119 1.23 -1.53 -5.90
C VAL A 119 2.48 -1.04 -6.62
N LEU A 120 3.39 -0.44 -5.87
CA LEU A 120 4.62 0.15 -6.39
C LEU A 120 5.82 -0.44 -5.67
N PRO A 121 6.94 -0.63 -6.37
CA PRO A 121 8.16 -1.03 -5.68
C PRO A 121 8.69 0.11 -4.80
N VAL A 122 9.20 -0.24 -3.63
CA VAL A 122 9.91 0.69 -2.76
C VAL A 122 11.40 0.45 -2.92
N GLU A 123 12.10 1.44 -3.45
CA GLU A 123 13.54 1.32 -3.66
C GLU A 123 14.31 1.41 -2.35
N GLN A 124 13.96 2.38 -1.51
CA GLN A 124 14.64 2.64 -0.26
C GLN A 124 13.67 3.21 0.77
N GLY A 125 13.90 2.88 2.02
CA GLY A 125 13.18 3.45 3.16
C GLY A 125 14.13 3.58 4.34
N TYR A 126 13.96 4.65 5.12
CA TYR A 126 14.81 4.96 6.26
C TYR A 126 13.96 5.29 7.48
N ASN A 127 14.38 4.81 8.60
CA ASN A 127 13.78 5.17 9.88
C ASN A 127 14.31 6.54 10.31
N ILE A 128 13.41 7.50 10.52
CA ILE A 128 13.84 8.86 10.90
C ILE A 128 14.49 8.88 12.28
N ARG A 129 13.95 8.11 13.22
CA ARG A 129 14.45 8.09 14.59
C ARG A 129 15.89 7.56 14.68
N THR A 130 16.20 6.51 13.94
CA THR A 130 17.50 5.86 13.98
C THR A 130 18.44 6.28 12.87
N GLY A 131 17.90 6.82 11.77
CA GLY A 131 18.68 7.10 10.56
C GLY A 131 19.06 5.85 9.79
N GLU A 132 18.61 4.68 10.21
CA GLU A 132 18.98 3.42 9.57
C GLU A 132 18.05 3.10 8.40
N LYS A 133 18.64 2.48 7.38
CA LYS A 133 17.91 1.97 6.24
C LYS A 133 17.19 0.70 6.64
N ASP A 134 15.86 0.69 6.51
CA ASP A 134 15.02 -0.45 6.88
C ASP A 134 14.32 -1.10 5.69
N VAL A 135 14.40 -0.48 4.52
CA VAL A 135 13.82 -0.98 3.28
C VAL A 135 14.84 -0.85 2.16
N THR A 136 15.03 -1.91 1.40
CA THR A 136 15.93 -1.94 0.24
C THR A 136 15.23 -2.44 -1.02
#